data_04af20380dcc984c0b53d34b34e98b6b
#
_entry.id   04af20380dcc984c0b53d34b34e98b6b
#
_cell.length_a   1.000
_cell.length_b   1.000
_cell.length_c   1.000
_cell.angle_alpha   90.00
_cell.angle_beta   90.00
_cell.angle_gamma   90.00
#
_symmetry.space_group_name_H-M   'P 1'
#
loop_
_entity.id
_entity.type
_entity.pdbx_description
1 polymer ?
#
loop_
_entity_poly.entity_id
_entity_poly.type
_entity_poly.pdbx_seq_one_letter_code
_entity_poly.pdbx_strand_id
1 'polypeptide(L)'
;MQFTAPAALAGAADTFVFLAQRPRLFRESRGRALGSAGFGALWIGLAATSLAERDRPGAATVGLASTVAVANAAMLAVHLRHRIASPRVFAGAALSAVALADALRRR
;
A
#
# COMPACT_ATOMS: atom_id res chain seq x y z
N MET A 1 -3.82 -11.96 16.92
CA MET A 1 -4.51 -10.84 16.25
C MET A 1 -3.71 -10.39 15.05
N GLN A 2 -4.34 -10.22 13.92
CA GLN A 2 -3.68 -9.86 12.67
C GLN A 2 -4.02 -8.43 12.26
N PHE A 3 -2.98 -7.63 11.94
CA PHE A 3 -3.15 -6.26 11.46
C PHE A 3 -2.80 -6.09 9.99
N THR A 4 -2.11 -7.08 9.37
CA THR A 4 -1.65 -6.96 7.97
C THR A 4 -2.82 -6.85 7.00
N ALA A 5 -3.81 -7.74 7.07
CA ALA A 5 -4.95 -7.71 6.17
C ALA A 5 -5.81 -6.45 6.32
N PRO A 6 -6.19 -6.01 7.53
CA PRO A 6 -6.92 -4.75 7.67
C PRO A 6 -6.14 -3.55 7.16
N ALA A 7 -4.84 -3.46 7.43
CA ALA A 7 -4.00 -2.37 6.94
C ALA A 7 -3.94 -2.38 5.42
N ALA A 8 -3.78 -3.56 4.81
CA ALA A 8 -3.73 -3.71 3.35
C ALA A 8 -5.07 -3.33 2.70
N LEU A 9 -6.19 -3.71 3.29
CA LEU A 9 -7.51 -3.34 2.79
C LEU A 9 -7.74 -1.83 2.90
N ALA A 10 -7.30 -1.21 3.98
CA ALA A 10 -7.38 0.24 4.14
C ALA A 10 -6.54 0.96 3.08
N GLY A 11 -5.33 0.46 2.81
CA GLY A 11 -4.47 1.01 1.75
C GLY A 11 -5.08 0.87 0.37
N ALA A 12 -5.67 -0.29 0.08
CA ALA A 12 -6.36 -0.52 -1.19
C ALA A 12 -7.58 0.42 -1.34
N ALA A 13 -8.38 0.53 -0.29
CA ALA A 13 -9.56 1.41 -0.30
C ALA A 13 -9.16 2.86 -0.57
N ASP A 14 -8.14 3.37 0.13
CA ASP A 14 -7.64 4.72 -0.07
C ASP A 14 -7.17 4.93 -1.52
N THR A 15 -6.43 3.98 -2.08
CA THR A 15 -5.92 4.06 -3.44
C THR A 15 -7.05 4.11 -4.47
N PHE A 16 -8.04 3.24 -4.34
CA PHE A 16 -9.15 3.19 -5.29
C PHE A 16 -10.11 4.36 -5.13
N VAL A 17 -10.31 4.87 -3.91
CA VAL A 17 -11.07 6.10 -3.68
C VAL A 17 -10.38 7.27 -4.37
N PHE A 18 -9.06 7.37 -4.26
CA PHE A 18 -8.28 8.40 -4.97
C PHE A 18 -8.51 8.34 -6.47
N LEU A 19 -8.43 7.14 -7.07
CA LEU A 19 -8.67 6.97 -8.50
C LEU A 19 -10.11 7.32 -8.89
N ALA A 20 -11.08 6.93 -8.07
CA ALA A 20 -12.50 7.20 -8.33
C ALA A 20 -12.80 8.70 -8.28
N GLN A 21 -12.10 9.44 -7.43
CA GLN A 21 -12.27 10.89 -7.31
C GLN A 21 -11.56 11.67 -8.42
N ARG A 22 -10.77 10.99 -9.26
CA ARG A 22 -9.99 11.61 -10.33
C ARG A 22 -10.21 10.89 -11.65
N PRO A 23 -11.45 10.95 -12.20
CA PRO A 23 -11.78 10.19 -13.42
C PRO A 23 -10.99 10.64 -14.64
N ARG A 24 -10.48 11.88 -14.63
CA ARG A 24 -9.70 12.42 -15.74
C ARG A 24 -8.23 12.00 -15.71
N LEU A 25 -7.78 11.38 -14.63
CA LEU A 25 -6.36 11.02 -14.48
C LEU A 25 -5.88 10.10 -15.61
N PHE A 26 -6.71 9.15 -16.05
CA PHE A 26 -6.37 8.26 -17.15
C PHE A 26 -6.17 9.00 -18.47
N ARG A 27 -6.84 10.14 -18.65
CA ARG A 27 -6.69 10.98 -19.85
C ARG A 27 -5.48 11.91 -19.73
N GLU A 28 -5.29 12.51 -18.56
CA GLU A 28 -4.24 13.50 -18.31
C GLU A 28 -2.88 12.88 -18.10
N SER A 29 -2.82 11.76 -17.39
CA SER A 29 -1.57 11.06 -17.10
C SER A 29 -1.81 9.57 -16.93
N ARG A 30 -1.78 8.86 -18.06
CA ARG A 30 -1.99 7.41 -18.10
C ARG A 30 -0.98 6.67 -17.21
N GLY A 31 0.28 7.12 -17.22
CA GLY A 31 1.33 6.51 -16.40
C GLY A 31 1.03 6.59 -14.90
N ARG A 32 0.57 7.75 -14.43
CA ARG A 32 0.21 7.95 -13.03
C ARG A 32 -1.01 7.12 -12.65
N ALA A 33 -2.01 7.07 -13.53
CA ALA A 33 -3.21 6.27 -13.29
C ALA A 33 -2.89 4.79 -13.21
N LEU A 34 -2.10 4.27 -14.16
CA LEU A 34 -1.68 2.86 -14.16
C LEU A 34 -0.81 2.53 -12.96
N GLY A 35 0.09 3.44 -12.59
CA GLY A 35 0.93 3.28 -11.40
C GLY A 35 0.10 3.19 -10.12
N SER A 36 -0.91 4.05 -9.98
CA SER A 36 -1.81 4.03 -8.83
C SER A 36 -2.66 2.76 -8.81
N ALA A 37 -3.18 2.34 -9.97
CA ALA A 37 -3.95 1.09 -10.07
C ALA A 37 -3.08 -0.12 -9.71
N GLY A 38 -1.85 -0.17 -10.20
CA GLY A 38 -0.88 -1.22 -9.86
C GLY A 38 -0.56 -1.25 -8.37
N PHE A 39 -0.42 -0.08 -7.77
CA PHE A 39 -0.18 0.05 -6.34
C PHE A 39 -1.38 -0.46 -5.52
N GLY A 40 -2.59 -0.11 -5.95
CA GLY A 40 -3.81 -0.67 -5.35
C GLY A 40 -3.88 -2.19 -5.47
N ALA A 41 -3.46 -2.74 -6.61
CA ALA A 41 -3.39 -4.18 -6.82
C ALA A 41 -2.38 -4.83 -5.86
N LEU A 42 -1.26 -4.19 -5.57
CA LEU A 42 -0.29 -4.69 -4.58
C LEU A 42 -0.91 -4.74 -3.19
N TRP A 43 -1.68 -3.73 -2.79
CA TRP A 43 -2.39 -3.74 -1.51
C TRP A 43 -3.39 -4.90 -1.44
N ILE A 44 -4.16 -5.12 -2.51
CA ILE A 44 -5.11 -6.23 -2.57
C ILE A 44 -4.39 -7.57 -2.51
N GLY A 45 -3.29 -7.72 -3.25
CA GLY A 45 -2.45 -8.91 -3.22
C GLY A 45 -1.92 -9.21 -1.82
N LEU A 46 -1.48 -8.16 -1.11
CA LEU A 46 -1.03 -8.30 0.27
C LEU A 46 -2.17 -8.75 1.19
N ALA A 47 -3.36 -8.18 1.04
CA ALA A 47 -4.53 -8.61 1.82
C ALA A 47 -4.85 -10.08 1.54
N ALA A 48 -4.86 -10.48 0.27
CA ALA A 48 -5.15 -11.86 -0.12
C ALA A 48 -4.12 -12.85 0.42
N THR A 49 -2.82 -12.57 0.28
CA THR A 49 -1.79 -13.45 0.81
C THR A 49 -1.80 -13.50 2.33
N SER A 50 -2.08 -12.37 2.97
CA SER A 50 -2.18 -12.32 4.43
C SER A 50 -3.33 -13.18 4.95
N LEU A 51 -4.47 -13.19 4.26
CA LEU A 51 -5.60 -14.05 4.62
C LEU A 51 -5.32 -15.51 4.31
N ALA A 52 -4.65 -15.82 3.20
CA ALA A 52 -4.26 -17.17 2.85
C ALA A 52 -3.23 -17.75 3.80
N GLU A 53 -2.32 -16.92 4.27
CA GLU A 53 -1.23 -17.29 5.19
C GLU A 53 -1.48 -16.78 6.61
N ARG A 54 -2.74 -16.71 7.03
CA ARG A 54 -3.12 -16.07 8.29
C ARG A 54 -2.53 -16.69 9.54
N ASP A 55 -2.22 -17.99 9.50
CA ASP A 55 -1.65 -18.68 10.66
C ASP A 55 -0.19 -18.28 10.86
N ARG A 56 0.54 -18.16 9.76
CA ARG A 56 1.94 -17.77 9.78
C ARG A 56 2.30 -17.14 8.45
N PRO A 57 2.66 -15.83 8.43
CA PRO A 57 3.05 -15.17 7.19
C PRO A 57 4.23 -15.85 6.52
N GLY A 58 4.06 -16.21 5.26
CA GLY A 58 5.10 -16.80 4.44
C GLY A 58 5.83 -15.78 3.59
N ALA A 59 6.64 -16.29 2.67
CA ALA A 59 7.45 -15.44 1.77
C ALA A 59 6.60 -14.50 0.94
N ALA A 60 5.41 -14.94 0.50
CA ALA A 60 4.53 -14.10 -0.32
C ALA A 60 4.05 -12.88 0.47
N THR A 61 3.53 -13.07 1.68
CA THR A 61 3.04 -11.97 2.52
C THR A 61 4.17 -11.03 2.91
N VAL A 62 5.30 -11.56 3.37
CA VAL A 62 6.44 -10.73 3.78
C VAL A 62 7.03 -9.99 2.57
N GLY A 63 7.14 -10.66 1.43
CA GLY A 63 7.64 -10.03 0.20
C GLY A 63 6.76 -8.90 -0.28
N LEU A 64 5.43 -9.10 -0.31
CA LEU A 64 4.49 -8.06 -0.71
C LEU A 64 4.46 -6.91 0.31
N ALA A 65 4.46 -7.22 1.61
CA ALA A 65 4.51 -6.19 2.65
C ALA A 65 5.78 -5.33 2.53
N SER A 66 6.92 -5.96 2.28
CA SER A 66 8.19 -5.27 2.07
C SER A 66 8.15 -4.38 0.83
N THR A 67 7.60 -4.89 -0.29
CA THR A 67 7.48 -4.14 -1.54
C THR A 67 6.60 -2.91 -1.34
N VAL A 68 5.44 -3.07 -0.71
CA VAL A 68 4.52 -1.97 -0.43
C VAL A 68 5.17 -0.95 0.51
N ALA A 69 5.88 -1.41 1.54
CA ALA A 69 6.56 -0.52 2.48
C ALA A 69 7.66 0.29 1.80
N VAL A 70 8.47 -0.33 0.94
CA VAL A 70 9.52 0.37 0.18
C VAL A 70 8.91 1.38 -0.77
N ALA A 71 7.84 1.01 -1.49
CA ALA A 71 7.16 1.93 -2.40
C ALA A 71 6.59 3.15 -1.66
N ASN A 72 5.96 2.93 -0.50
CA ASN A 72 5.44 4.03 0.31
C ASN A 72 6.55 4.91 0.88
N ALA A 73 7.65 4.31 1.32
CA ALA A 73 8.80 5.05 1.83
C ALA A 73 9.42 5.93 0.74
N ALA A 74 9.55 5.39 -0.47
CA ALA A 74 10.07 6.14 -1.62
C ALA A 74 9.15 7.30 -1.98
N MET A 75 7.83 7.07 -1.99
CA MET A 75 6.84 8.11 -2.26
C MET A 75 6.89 9.21 -1.19
N LEU A 76 6.98 8.82 0.08
CA LEU A 76 7.11 9.77 1.18
C LEU A 76 8.38 10.61 1.04
N ALA A 77 9.51 9.97 0.72
CA ALA A 77 10.78 10.67 0.53
C ALA A 77 10.70 11.70 -0.59
N VAL A 78 10.07 11.34 -1.72
CA VAL A 78 9.88 12.27 -2.84
C VAL A 78 9.01 13.46 -2.43
N HIS A 79 7.91 13.21 -1.72
CA HIS A 79 7.04 14.29 -1.25
C HIS A 79 7.75 15.23 -0.27
N LEU A 80 8.51 14.67 0.68
CA LEU A 80 9.28 15.50 1.62
C LEU A 80 10.37 16.31 0.91
N ARG A 81 11.01 15.71 -0.09
CA ARG A 81 12.02 16.40 -0.90
C ARG A 81 11.46 17.62 -1.62
N HIS A 82 10.23 17.52 -2.11
CA HIS A 82 9.54 18.61 -2.78
C HIS A 82 8.70 19.47 -1.84
N ARG A 83 8.83 19.25 -0.52
CA ARG A 83 8.10 19.97 0.52
C ARG A 83 6.57 19.88 0.36
N ILE A 84 6.10 18.73 -0.11
CA ILE A 84 4.67 18.46 -0.25
C ILE A 84 4.20 17.69 0.97
N ALA A 85 3.33 18.30 1.78
CA ALA A 85 2.69 17.62 2.90
C ALA A 85 1.38 17.01 2.41
N SER A 86 1.32 15.68 2.36
CA SER A 86 0.13 14.96 1.93
C SER A 86 -0.29 13.97 3.01
N PRO A 87 -1.47 14.17 3.65
CA PRO A 87 -1.96 13.23 4.66
C PRO A 87 -2.08 11.80 4.12
N ARG A 88 -2.42 11.65 2.84
CA ARG A 88 -2.55 10.33 2.22
C ARG A 88 -1.22 9.59 2.13
N VAL A 89 -0.15 10.30 1.81
CA VAL A 89 1.19 9.71 1.73
C VAL A 89 1.66 9.28 3.11
N PHE A 90 1.42 10.11 4.13
CA PHE A 90 1.74 9.74 5.51
C PHE A 90 0.91 8.55 5.98
N ALA A 91 -0.39 8.53 5.66
CA ALA A 91 -1.27 7.41 6.02
C ALA A 91 -0.81 6.11 5.33
N GLY A 92 -0.48 6.18 4.05
CA GLY A 92 0.02 5.02 3.31
C GLY A 92 1.32 4.48 3.89
N ALA A 93 2.25 5.37 4.24
CA ALA A 93 3.51 4.97 4.88
C ALA A 93 3.25 4.30 6.23
N ALA A 94 2.35 4.86 7.04
CA ALA A 94 2.01 4.29 8.34
C ALA A 94 1.35 2.92 8.19
N LEU A 95 0.38 2.78 7.28
CA LEU A 95 -0.30 1.51 7.03
C LEU A 95 0.67 0.44 6.55
N SER A 96 1.59 0.79 5.64
CA SER A 96 2.58 -0.17 5.14
C SER A 96 3.57 -0.58 6.23
N ALA A 97 3.97 0.34 7.09
CA ALA A 97 4.84 0.04 8.22
C ALA A 97 4.15 -0.90 9.21
N VAL A 98 2.88 -0.66 9.52
CA VAL A 98 2.08 -1.54 10.39
C VAL A 98 1.96 -2.93 9.77
N ALA A 99 1.63 -3.01 8.47
CA ALA A 99 1.49 -4.28 7.77
C ALA A 99 2.79 -5.08 7.80
N LEU A 100 3.91 -4.45 7.49
CA LEU A 100 5.21 -5.12 7.49
C LEU A 100 5.63 -5.55 8.89
N ALA A 101 5.51 -4.66 9.87
CA ALA A 101 5.86 -4.98 11.26
C ALA A 101 5.03 -6.13 11.80
N ASP A 102 3.73 -6.13 11.52
CA ASP A 102 2.84 -7.22 11.93
C ASP A 102 3.23 -8.55 11.27
N ALA A 103 3.49 -8.54 9.96
CA ALA A 103 3.89 -9.74 9.23
C ALA A 103 5.21 -10.31 9.79
N LEU A 104 6.19 -9.44 10.06
CA LEU A 104 7.48 -9.87 10.62
C LEU A 104 7.33 -10.40 12.04
N ARG A 105 6.46 -9.77 12.84
CA ARG A 105 6.21 -10.20 14.23
C ARG A 105 5.57 -11.59 14.30
N ARG A 106 4.67 -11.89 13.36
CA ARG A 106 3.94 -13.17 13.33
C ARG A 106 4.65 -14.29 12.58
N ARG A 107 5.72 -13.97 11.93
CA ARG A 107 6.51 -14.90 11.12
C ARG A 107 7.16 -16.06 11.88
#